data_5d68bbec4b2720da5f0bd4ac07eff4fe
#
_entry.id   5d68bbec4b2720da5f0bd4ac07eff4fe
#
_cell.length_a   1.000
_cell.length_b   1.000
_cell.length_c   1.000
_cell.angle_alpha   90.00
_cell.angle_beta   90.00
_cell.angle_gamma   90.00
#
_symmetry.space_group_name_H-M   'P 1'
#
loop_
_entity.id
_entity.type
_entity.pdbx_description
1 polymer ?
#
loop_
_entity_poly.entity_id
_entity_poly.type
_entity_poly.pdbx_seq_one_letter_code
_entity_poly.pdbx_strand_id
1 'polypeptide(L)'
;MRYPPLGTRSFGPTRIGVSAGSDYAANANEQVLCIAMIETAEAMENLDEIVSTPGIDGIYVGPADLTLGITNGRLAPGADYEDEEIVLAIKKILAACKSANIVACLHCGSADYAAKAFGWGFNLCTLNSDARFLALAAGESVRRTRELLGLSADGTASGGY
;
A
#
# COMPACT_ATOMS: atom_id res chain seq x y z
N MET A 1 7.04 13.96 -12.39
CA MET A 1 7.99 12.94 -11.89
C MET A 1 9.23 12.76 -12.76
N ARG A 2 9.21 13.17 -14.02
CA ARG A 2 10.31 13.02 -14.97
C ARG A 2 11.15 14.28 -15.06
N TYR A 3 12.45 14.15 -15.38
CA TYR A 3 13.32 15.27 -15.72
C TYR A 3 13.07 15.77 -17.16
N PRO A 4 13.50 17.01 -17.50
CA PRO A 4 13.47 17.46 -18.88
C PRO A 4 14.20 16.49 -19.83
N PRO A 5 13.72 16.34 -21.10
CA PRO A 5 12.60 17.04 -21.70
C PRO A 5 11.22 16.43 -21.40
N LEU A 6 11.13 15.28 -20.73
CA LEU A 6 9.88 14.54 -20.49
C LEU A 6 9.03 15.12 -19.37
N GLY A 7 9.59 15.95 -18.51
CA GLY A 7 8.90 16.56 -17.37
C GLY A 7 9.64 17.78 -16.82
N THR A 8 9.21 18.23 -15.63
CA THR A 8 9.72 19.44 -14.98
C THR A 8 10.24 19.17 -13.57
N ARG A 9 10.64 17.91 -13.26
CA ARG A 9 11.15 17.53 -11.95
C ARG A 9 12.39 18.34 -11.59
N SER A 10 12.45 18.84 -10.33
CA SER A 10 13.66 19.45 -9.77
C SER A 10 14.73 18.40 -9.47
N PHE A 11 15.99 18.72 -9.71
CA PHE A 11 17.11 17.79 -9.52
C PHE A 11 17.40 17.49 -8.05
N GLY A 12 17.37 18.48 -7.15
CA GLY A 12 17.61 18.28 -5.71
C GLY A 12 18.94 17.57 -5.40
N PRO A 13 20.12 18.15 -5.70
CA PRO A 13 21.38 17.42 -5.87
C PRO A 13 21.90 16.69 -4.64
N THR A 14 21.66 17.20 -3.43
CA THR A 14 22.30 16.69 -2.21
C THR A 14 21.92 15.23 -1.93
N ARG A 15 20.63 14.92 -1.89
CA ARG A 15 20.15 13.56 -1.57
C ARG A 15 20.48 12.57 -2.67
N ILE A 16 20.35 13.00 -3.92
CA ILE A 16 20.64 12.18 -5.11
C ILE A 16 22.14 11.86 -5.17
N GLY A 17 23.02 12.84 -4.96
CA GLY A 17 24.46 12.62 -4.99
C GLY A 17 24.97 11.63 -3.93
N VAL A 18 24.27 11.54 -2.76
CA VAL A 18 24.63 10.60 -1.69
C VAL A 18 24.15 9.17 -1.98
N SER A 19 22.95 9.02 -2.57
CA SER A 19 22.28 7.71 -2.63
C SER A 19 22.24 7.06 -4.01
N ALA A 20 22.34 7.83 -5.10
CA ALA A 20 22.03 7.34 -6.43
C ALA A 20 23.14 7.50 -7.48
N GLY A 21 24.25 8.13 -7.12
CA GLY A 21 25.39 8.32 -8.04
C GLY A 21 25.27 9.52 -8.99
N SER A 22 26.33 9.82 -9.70
CA SER A 22 26.47 11.00 -10.54
C SER A 22 25.67 10.91 -11.87
N ASP A 23 25.35 9.72 -12.31
CA ASP A 23 24.63 9.42 -13.56
C ASP A 23 23.11 9.30 -13.38
N TYR A 24 22.62 9.46 -12.15
CA TYR A 24 21.19 9.32 -11.84
C TYR A 24 20.29 10.17 -12.72
N ALA A 25 20.64 11.46 -12.93
CA ALA A 25 19.79 12.36 -13.71
C ALA A 25 19.61 11.91 -15.18
N ALA A 26 20.65 11.28 -15.75
CA ALA A 26 20.61 10.75 -17.10
C ALA A 26 19.67 9.52 -17.23
N ASN A 27 19.61 8.70 -16.18
CA ASN A 27 18.90 7.41 -16.21
C ASN A 27 17.55 7.44 -15.48
N ALA A 28 17.27 8.46 -14.66
CA ALA A 28 16.12 8.52 -13.79
C ALA A 28 14.77 8.43 -14.51
N ASN A 29 14.64 8.98 -15.70
CA ASN A 29 13.41 8.95 -16.48
C ASN A 29 13.00 7.54 -16.91
N GLU A 30 13.95 6.63 -17.01
CA GLU A 30 13.73 5.21 -17.32
C GLU A 30 13.53 4.36 -16.08
N GLN A 31 14.00 4.82 -14.91
CA GLN A 31 13.98 4.06 -13.65
C GLN A 31 12.80 4.42 -12.76
N VAL A 32 12.29 5.67 -12.84
CA VAL A 32 11.20 6.13 -11.96
C VAL A 32 9.86 5.69 -12.50
N LEU A 33 9.11 4.94 -11.69
CA LEU A 33 7.74 4.53 -11.97
C LEU A 33 6.72 5.54 -11.43
N CYS A 34 5.66 5.76 -12.20
CA CYS A 34 4.47 6.49 -11.78
C CYS A 34 3.37 5.49 -11.45
N ILE A 35 3.15 5.23 -10.17
CA ILE A 35 2.09 4.35 -9.68
C ILE A 35 1.02 5.23 -9.06
N ALA A 36 -0.12 5.38 -9.73
CA ALA A 36 -1.22 6.21 -9.27
C ALA A 36 -2.09 5.43 -8.26
N MET A 37 -2.61 6.11 -7.24
CA MET A 37 -3.47 5.48 -6.23
C MET A 37 -4.94 5.56 -6.65
N ILE A 38 -5.67 4.46 -6.52
CA ILE A 38 -7.14 4.39 -6.66
C ILE A 38 -7.73 4.06 -5.29
N GLU A 39 -8.45 5.03 -4.73
CA GLU A 39 -8.97 4.96 -3.36
C GLU A 39 -10.25 5.79 -3.16
N THR A 40 -10.84 6.34 -4.22
CA THR A 40 -12.08 7.13 -4.14
C THR A 40 -13.15 6.61 -5.08
N ALA A 41 -14.42 6.93 -4.80
CA ALA A 41 -15.53 6.60 -5.70
C ALA A 41 -15.34 7.24 -7.08
N GLU A 42 -14.92 8.51 -7.12
CA GLU A 42 -14.64 9.23 -8.38
C GLU A 42 -13.54 8.55 -9.20
N ALA A 43 -12.46 8.08 -8.55
CA ALA A 43 -11.39 7.34 -9.22
C ALA A 43 -11.90 6.00 -9.78
N MET A 44 -12.84 5.35 -9.09
CA MET A 44 -13.48 4.10 -9.57
C MET A 44 -14.41 4.35 -10.77
N GLU A 45 -15.05 5.52 -10.85
CA GLU A 45 -15.87 5.92 -12.00
C GLU A 45 -15.01 6.23 -13.22
N ASN A 46 -13.83 6.83 -13.02
CA ASN A 46 -12.90 7.22 -14.08
C ASN A 46 -11.74 6.19 -14.29
N LEU A 47 -11.90 4.97 -13.79
CA LEU A 47 -10.83 3.96 -13.75
C LEU A 47 -10.21 3.70 -15.13
N ASP A 48 -11.02 3.54 -16.17
CA ASP A 48 -10.55 3.23 -17.53
C ASP A 48 -9.74 4.39 -18.14
N GLU A 49 -10.13 5.63 -17.86
CA GLU A 49 -9.39 6.82 -18.29
C GLU A 49 -8.04 6.92 -17.56
N ILE A 50 -8.04 6.64 -16.24
CA ILE A 50 -6.84 6.70 -15.41
C ILE A 50 -5.81 5.65 -15.89
N VAL A 51 -6.21 4.39 -16.05
CA VAL A 51 -5.29 3.32 -16.46
C VAL A 51 -4.78 3.50 -17.90
N SER A 52 -5.52 4.24 -18.74
CA SER A 52 -5.16 4.54 -20.11
C SER A 52 -4.28 5.79 -20.25
N THR A 53 -4.05 6.54 -19.16
CA THR A 53 -3.29 7.78 -19.18
C THR A 53 -1.82 7.52 -19.48
N PRO A 54 -1.24 8.12 -20.56
CA PRO A 54 0.16 7.92 -20.90
C PRO A 54 1.11 8.32 -19.77
N GLY A 55 2.07 7.44 -19.44
CA GLY A 55 3.07 7.68 -18.40
C GLY A 55 2.68 7.20 -17.00
N ILE A 56 1.51 6.59 -16.83
CA ILE A 56 1.18 5.77 -15.66
C ILE A 56 1.76 4.38 -15.88
N ASP A 57 2.61 3.94 -14.95
CA ASP A 57 3.28 2.63 -14.99
C ASP A 57 2.49 1.58 -14.18
N GLY A 58 1.63 2.02 -13.29
CA GLY A 58 0.81 1.12 -12.47
C GLY A 58 -0.24 1.83 -11.62
N ILE A 59 -1.09 1.02 -10.99
CA ILE A 59 -2.08 1.45 -10.01
C ILE A 59 -1.79 0.82 -8.66
N TYR A 60 -1.89 1.62 -7.61
CA TYR A 60 -1.84 1.18 -6.22
C TYR A 60 -3.23 1.29 -5.61
N VAL A 61 -3.74 0.20 -5.08
CA VAL A 61 -5.03 0.18 -4.38
C VAL A 61 -4.82 0.53 -2.92
N GLY A 62 -5.46 1.62 -2.46
CA GLY A 62 -5.58 2.02 -1.05
C GLY A 62 -6.88 1.48 -0.45
N PRO A 63 -6.94 0.26 0.13
CA PRO A 63 -8.20 -0.40 0.44
C PRO A 63 -9.00 0.31 1.54
N ALA A 64 -8.34 0.98 2.49
CA ALA A 64 -9.02 1.68 3.58
C ALA A 64 -9.86 2.86 3.07
N ASP A 65 -9.23 3.76 2.31
CA ASP A 65 -9.90 4.93 1.76
C ASP A 65 -10.86 4.54 0.62
N LEU A 66 -10.49 3.54 -0.20
CA LEU A 66 -11.40 2.97 -1.21
C LEU A 66 -12.70 2.50 -0.56
N THR A 67 -12.60 1.77 0.56
CA THR A 67 -13.80 1.30 1.28
C THR A 67 -14.65 2.45 1.78
N LEU A 68 -14.05 3.46 2.39
CA LEU A 68 -14.78 4.66 2.81
C LEU A 68 -15.45 5.36 1.63
N GLY A 69 -14.73 5.52 0.52
CA GLY A 69 -15.20 6.22 -0.67
C GLY A 69 -16.39 5.53 -1.34
N ILE A 70 -16.25 4.24 -1.69
CA ILE A 70 -17.30 3.53 -2.44
C ILE A 70 -18.50 3.13 -1.58
N THR A 71 -18.32 2.99 -0.26
CA THR A 71 -19.43 2.67 0.65
C THR A 71 -20.03 3.89 1.34
N ASN A 72 -19.55 5.09 1.03
CA ASN A 72 -19.94 6.34 1.69
C ASN A 72 -19.86 6.24 3.22
N GLY A 73 -18.79 5.64 3.74
CA GLY A 73 -18.54 5.46 5.17
C GLY A 73 -19.37 4.36 5.85
N ARG A 74 -20.12 3.55 5.11
CA ARG A 74 -20.95 2.45 5.67
C ARG A 74 -20.09 1.35 6.28
N LEU A 75 -18.95 1.04 5.67
CA LEU A 75 -17.98 0.09 6.19
C LEU A 75 -16.79 0.82 6.81
N ALA A 76 -16.24 0.25 7.88
CA ALA A 76 -15.05 0.79 8.54
C ALA A 76 -13.79 0.65 7.66
N PRO A 77 -12.83 1.58 7.74
CA PRO A 77 -11.57 1.46 7.00
C PRO A 77 -10.72 0.28 7.49
N GLY A 78 -10.04 -0.39 6.57
CA GLY A 78 -9.19 -1.54 6.86
C GLY A 78 -8.28 -1.88 5.68
N ALA A 79 -7.62 -3.04 5.73
CA ALA A 79 -6.74 -3.49 4.66
C ALA A 79 -7.17 -4.84 4.06
N ASP A 80 -7.40 -5.84 4.88
CA ASP A 80 -7.63 -7.23 4.46
C ASP A 80 -9.14 -7.53 4.44
N TYR A 81 -9.81 -7.07 3.40
CA TYR A 81 -11.27 -7.23 3.29
C TYR A 81 -11.69 -8.58 2.74
N GLU A 82 -12.73 -9.16 3.38
CA GLU A 82 -13.48 -10.31 2.89
C GLU A 82 -14.89 -9.93 2.41
N ASP A 83 -15.30 -8.66 2.63
CA ASP A 83 -16.56 -8.14 2.12
C ASP A 83 -16.57 -8.20 0.58
N GLU A 84 -17.66 -8.79 0.03
CA GLU A 84 -17.76 -9.07 -1.40
C GLU A 84 -17.71 -7.79 -2.24
N GLU A 85 -18.35 -6.71 -1.79
CA GLU A 85 -18.37 -5.42 -2.48
C GLU A 85 -16.95 -4.86 -2.64
N ILE A 86 -16.15 -4.91 -1.56
CA ILE A 86 -14.77 -4.39 -1.58
C ILE A 86 -13.86 -5.30 -2.41
N VAL A 87 -13.98 -6.62 -2.25
CA VAL A 87 -13.21 -7.58 -3.04
C VAL A 87 -13.51 -7.45 -4.53
N LEU A 88 -14.76 -7.21 -4.93
CA LEU A 88 -15.13 -6.97 -6.31
C LEU A 88 -14.54 -5.66 -6.85
N ALA A 89 -14.55 -4.58 -6.05
CA ALA A 89 -13.91 -3.32 -6.44
C ALA A 89 -12.40 -3.49 -6.64
N ILE A 90 -11.70 -4.15 -5.71
CA ILE A 90 -10.27 -4.47 -5.82
C ILE A 90 -9.98 -5.29 -7.10
N LYS A 91 -10.79 -6.30 -7.38
CA LYS A 91 -10.64 -7.14 -8.58
C LYS A 91 -10.97 -6.38 -9.87
N LYS A 92 -11.90 -5.42 -9.83
CA LYS A 92 -12.20 -4.53 -10.98
C LYS A 92 -10.97 -3.69 -11.33
N ILE A 93 -10.30 -3.10 -10.33
CA ILE A 93 -9.06 -2.34 -10.54
C ILE A 93 -7.97 -3.26 -11.14
N LEU A 94 -7.79 -4.46 -10.57
CA LEU A 94 -6.84 -5.44 -11.08
C LEU A 94 -7.11 -5.80 -12.55
N ALA A 95 -8.36 -6.00 -12.92
CA ALA A 95 -8.75 -6.31 -14.30
C ALA A 95 -8.44 -5.16 -15.25
N ALA A 96 -8.71 -3.91 -14.84
CA ALA A 96 -8.37 -2.72 -15.62
C ALA A 96 -6.85 -2.58 -15.84
N CYS A 97 -6.04 -2.80 -14.79
CA CYS A 97 -4.58 -2.81 -14.91
C CYS A 97 -4.08 -3.86 -15.90
N LYS A 98 -4.63 -5.09 -15.83
CA LYS A 98 -4.28 -6.17 -16.76
C LYS A 98 -4.64 -5.82 -18.20
N SER A 99 -5.80 -5.21 -18.42
CA SER A 99 -6.24 -4.80 -19.76
C SER A 99 -5.36 -3.70 -20.34
N ALA A 100 -4.89 -2.76 -19.49
CA ALA A 100 -3.98 -1.69 -19.88
C ALA A 100 -2.49 -2.13 -19.92
N ASN A 101 -2.19 -3.36 -19.52
CA ASN A 101 -0.82 -3.90 -19.40
C ASN A 101 0.10 -3.05 -18.50
N ILE A 102 -0.43 -2.58 -17.37
CA ILE A 102 0.30 -1.85 -16.33
C ILE A 102 0.34 -2.63 -15.01
N VAL A 103 1.24 -2.24 -14.11
CA VAL A 103 1.44 -2.90 -12.83
C VAL A 103 0.24 -2.70 -11.91
N ALA A 104 -0.24 -3.77 -11.27
CA ALA A 104 -1.26 -3.72 -10.24
C ALA A 104 -0.63 -3.93 -8.86
N CYS A 105 -0.83 -2.97 -7.95
CA CYS A 105 -0.31 -2.98 -6.59
C CYS A 105 -1.44 -2.91 -5.56
N LEU A 106 -1.26 -3.58 -4.41
CA LEU A 106 -2.24 -3.57 -3.33
C LEU A 106 -1.58 -3.40 -1.97
N HIS A 107 -2.15 -2.57 -1.11
CA HIS A 107 -1.79 -2.53 0.31
C HIS A 107 -2.48 -3.66 1.06
N CYS A 108 -1.73 -4.44 1.84
CA CYS A 108 -2.21 -5.57 2.63
C CYS A 108 -1.84 -5.40 4.10
N GLY A 109 -2.71 -5.83 5.00
CA GLY A 109 -2.47 -5.85 6.44
C GLY A 109 -1.72 -7.09 6.91
N SER A 110 -1.77 -8.18 6.14
CA SER A 110 -1.17 -9.47 6.51
C SER A 110 -0.47 -10.16 5.34
N ALA A 111 0.42 -11.09 5.67
CA ALA A 111 1.09 -11.95 4.69
C ALA A 111 0.11 -12.90 4.00
N ASP A 112 -0.90 -13.39 4.72
CA ASP A 112 -1.92 -14.30 4.16
C ASP A 112 -2.75 -13.59 3.10
N TYR A 113 -3.17 -12.35 3.36
CA TYR A 113 -3.92 -11.57 2.39
C TYR A 113 -3.05 -11.19 1.18
N ALA A 114 -1.78 -10.87 1.38
CA ALA A 114 -0.86 -10.62 0.28
C ALA A 114 -0.66 -11.87 -0.60
N ALA A 115 -0.54 -13.06 0.01
CA ALA A 115 -0.48 -14.33 -0.75
C ALA A 115 -1.76 -14.55 -1.56
N LYS A 116 -2.93 -14.25 -0.98
CA LYS A 116 -4.23 -14.28 -1.68
C LYS A 116 -4.27 -13.29 -2.85
N ALA A 117 -3.78 -12.06 -2.65
CA ALA A 117 -3.71 -11.03 -3.68
C ALA A 117 -2.77 -11.42 -4.84
N PHE A 118 -1.61 -11.99 -4.55
CA PHE A 118 -0.74 -12.57 -5.58
C PHE A 118 -1.45 -13.71 -6.34
N GLY A 119 -2.23 -14.55 -5.64
CA GLY A 119 -3.07 -15.57 -6.27
C GLY A 119 -4.13 -15.00 -7.23
N TRP A 120 -4.63 -13.79 -7.00
CA TRP A 120 -5.50 -13.07 -7.95
C TRP A 120 -4.72 -12.51 -9.14
N GLY A 121 -3.42 -12.28 -9.00
CA GLY A 121 -2.50 -11.81 -10.03
C GLY A 121 -2.05 -10.35 -9.85
N PHE A 122 -2.04 -9.81 -8.64
CA PHE A 122 -1.33 -8.58 -8.33
C PHE A 122 0.17 -8.77 -8.54
N ASN A 123 0.87 -7.70 -8.95
CA ASN A 123 2.30 -7.73 -9.23
C ASN A 123 3.13 -7.32 -8.02
N LEU A 124 2.59 -6.46 -7.15
CA LEU A 124 3.25 -5.95 -5.96
C LEU A 124 2.25 -5.82 -4.82
N CYS A 125 2.64 -6.30 -3.63
CA CYS A 125 1.88 -6.07 -2.40
C CYS A 125 2.79 -5.42 -1.36
N THR A 126 2.33 -4.34 -0.72
CA THR A 126 3.00 -3.80 0.47
C THR A 126 2.32 -4.38 1.71
N LEU A 127 3.12 -4.59 2.75
CA LEU A 127 2.65 -5.18 4.01
C LEU A 127 2.71 -4.14 5.12
N ASN A 128 1.57 -3.80 5.70
CA ASN A 128 1.51 -2.89 6.84
C ASN A 128 2.36 -1.61 6.65
N SER A 129 2.84 -1.04 7.75
CA SER A 129 3.80 0.07 7.79
C SER A 129 4.89 -0.22 8.83
N ASP A 130 6.02 0.49 8.73
CA ASP A 130 7.09 0.47 9.71
C ASP A 130 6.58 0.77 11.13
N ALA A 131 5.74 1.79 11.28
CA ALA A 131 5.11 2.15 12.55
C ALA A 131 4.24 1.01 13.10
N ARG A 132 3.49 0.33 12.26
CA ARG A 132 2.66 -0.81 12.68
C ARG A 132 3.52 -2.02 13.10
N PHE A 133 4.55 -2.35 12.34
CA PHE A 133 5.48 -3.41 12.71
C PHE A 133 6.18 -3.11 14.04
N LEU A 134 6.64 -1.87 14.24
CA LEU A 134 7.25 -1.44 15.48
C LEU A 134 6.28 -1.56 16.66
N ALA A 135 5.05 -1.08 16.52
CA ALA A 135 4.03 -1.15 17.56
C ALA A 135 3.69 -2.59 17.95
N LEU A 136 3.53 -3.48 16.96
CA LEU A 136 3.26 -4.90 17.19
C LEU A 136 4.42 -5.59 17.92
N ALA A 137 5.65 -5.38 17.48
CA ALA A 137 6.84 -5.98 18.10
C ALA A 137 7.07 -5.46 19.53
N ALA A 138 6.88 -4.17 19.76
CA ALA A 138 7.00 -3.57 21.10
C ALA A 138 5.90 -4.09 22.03
N GLY A 139 4.65 -4.13 21.58
CA GLY A 139 3.53 -4.66 22.33
C GLY A 139 3.73 -6.12 22.72
N GLU A 140 4.17 -6.96 21.78
CA GLU A 140 4.46 -8.37 22.04
C GLU A 140 5.59 -8.54 23.08
N SER A 141 6.67 -7.75 22.97
CA SER A 141 7.77 -7.79 23.93
C SER A 141 7.33 -7.42 25.34
N VAL A 142 6.49 -6.38 25.48
CA VAL A 142 5.92 -5.97 26.78
C VAL A 142 4.99 -7.06 27.32
N ARG A 143 4.07 -7.58 26.50
CA ARG A 143 3.17 -8.67 26.87
C ARG A 143 3.95 -9.87 27.41
N ARG A 144 4.95 -10.30 26.65
CA ARG A 144 5.81 -11.46 27.01
C ARG A 144 6.56 -11.23 28.32
N THR A 145 7.08 -10.01 28.53
CA THR A 145 7.76 -9.68 29.79
C THR A 145 6.81 -9.75 31.00
N ARG A 146 5.59 -9.21 30.85
CA ARG A 146 4.57 -9.29 31.90
C ARG A 146 4.18 -10.72 32.24
N GLU A 147 3.99 -11.55 31.25
CA GLU A 147 3.72 -12.99 31.45
C GLU A 147 4.83 -13.69 32.25
N LEU A 148 6.08 -13.44 31.88
CA LEU A 148 7.24 -14.02 32.59
C LEU A 148 7.36 -13.55 34.05
N LEU A 149 6.86 -12.36 34.36
CA LEU A 149 6.79 -11.80 35.70
C LEU A 149 5.52 -12.22 36.48
N GLY A 150 4.61 -13.01 35.89
CA GLY A 150 3.33 -13.37 36.52
C GLY A 150 2.37 -12.17 36.65
N LEU A 151 2.51 -11.13 35.83
CA LEU A 151 1.65 -9.95 35.81
C LEU A 151 0.51 -10.13 34.80
N SER A 152 -0.69 -9.61 35.15
CA SER A 152 -1.80 -9.55 34.18
C SER A 152 -1.53 -8.57 33.04
N ALA A 153 -2.35 -8.64 31.98
CA ALA A 153 -2.28 -7.71 30.84
C ALA A 153 -2.41 -6.24 31.31
N ASP A 154 -3.17 -5.98 32.37
CA ASP A 154 -3.43 -4.65 32.94
C ASP A 154 -2.36 -4.18 33.93
N GLY A 155 -1.26 -4.92 34.10
CA GLY A 155 -0.14 -4.55 34.98
C GLY A 155 -0.37 -4.87 36.47
N THR A 156 -1.49 -5.50 36.85
CA THR A 156 -1.73 -5.99 38.19
C THR A 156 -1.11 -7.38 38.34
N ALA A 157 -0.53 -7.70 39.51
CA ALA A 157 -0.08 -9.06 39.81
C ALA A 157 -1.26 -10.03 39.72
N SER A 158 -1.11 -11.10 38.92
CA SER A 158 -2.09 -12.20 38.98
C SER A 158 -1.95 -12.81 40.36
N GLY A 159 -2.92 -12.49 41.23
CA GLY A 159 -2.93 -12.95 42.61
C GLY A 159 -2.83 -14.47 42.71
N GLY A 160 -1.72 -14.94 43.18
CA GLY A 160 -1.51 -16.26 43.67
C GLY A 160 -1.30 -16.16 45.19
N TYR A 161 -2.29 -16.52 45.92
CA TYR A 161 -2.14 -17.06 47.27
C TYR A 161 -2.55 -18.53 47.21
#